data_6f21ca23d7af322f14c30e8ff9dbf285
#
_entry.id   6f21ca23d7af322f14c30e8ff9dbf285
#
_cell.length_a   1.000
_cell.length_b   1.000
_cell.length_c   1.000
_cell.angle_alpha   90.00
_cell.angle_beta   90.00
_cell.angle_gamma   90.00
#
_symmetry.space_group_name_H-M   'P 1'
#
loop_
_entity.id
_entity.type
_entity.pdbx_description
1 polymer ?
#
loop_
_entity_poly.entity_id
_entity_poly.type
_entity_poly.pdbx_seq_one_letter_code
_entity_poly.pdbx_strand_id
1 'polypeptide(L)'
;TVNVGFGDIVLTGRMVAIVAPTSMSAKRMVQDARDAGRLIDATYKRRTRAVVVMDSGHIVLSALLPETIAGRMGTRKEEET
;
A
#
# COMPACT_ATOMS: atom_id res chain seq x y z
N THR A 1 10.94 -6.18 2.57
CA THR A 1 10.03 -5.20 3.19
C THR A 1 10.17 -3.83 2.54
N VAL A 2 9.13 -3.05 2.57
CA VAL A 2 9.16 -1.68 2.09
C VAL A 2 8.44 -0.77 3.09
N ASN A 3 9.02 0.40 3.31
CA ASN A 3 8.42 1.41 4.16
C ASN A 3 7.35 2.15 3.35
N VAL A 4 6.11 2.14 3.84
CA VAL A 4 4.98 2.80 3.18
C VAL A 4 4.69 4.18 3.77
N GLY A 5 5.57 4.67 4.65
CA GLY A 5 5.51 6.01 5.20
C GLY A 5 5.60 6.00 6.73
N PHE A 6 6.28 7.00 7.28
CA PHE A 6 6.29 7.30 8.71
C PHE A 6 6.62 6.10 9.62
N GLY A 7 7.50 5.22 9.16
CA GLY A 7 7.96 4.09 9.96
C GLY A 7 7.16 2.82 9.80
N ASP A 8 6.02 2.87 9.13
CA ASP A 8 5.25 1.66 8.87
C ASP A 8 5.88 0.85 7.75
N ILE A 9 5.96 -0.45 7.92
CA ILE A 9 6.64 -1.35 7.00
C ILE A 9 5.72 -2.50 6.63
N VAL A 10 5.70 -2.87 5.34
CA VAL A 10 4.98 -4.06 4.87
C VAL A 10 5.97 -5.02 4.21
N LEU A 11 5.63 -6.31 4.23
CA LEU A 11 6.44 -7.34 3.59
C LEU A 11 6.19 -7.32 2.09
N THR A 12 7.20 -6.98 1.29
CA THR A 12 7.05 -6.85 -0.15
C THR A 12 6.60 -8.14 -0.83
N GLY A 13 7.04 -9.29 -0.33
CA GLY A 13 6.65 -10.58 -0.88
C GLY A 13 5.17 -10.92 -0.70
N ARG A 14 4.46 -10.16 0.13
CA ARG A 14 3.04 -10.37 0.39
C ARG A 14 2.17 -9.30 -0.24
N MET A 15 2.76 -8.39 -0.97
CA MET A 15 2.02 -7.35 -1.70
C MET A 15 1.56 -7.90 -3.03
N VAL A 16 0.27 -7.73 -3.31
CA VAL A 16 -0.33 -8.16 -4.56
C VAL A 16 -0.34 -7.02 -5.57
N ALA A 17 -0.71 -5.82 -5.12
CA ALA A 17 -0.85 -4.68 -6.00
C ALA A 17 -0.73 -3.37 -5.23
N ILE A 18 -0.37 -2.31 -5.96
CA ILE A 18 -0.39 -0.94 -5.47
C ILE A 18 -1.25 -0.16 -6.44
N VAL A 19 -2.34 0.43 -5.96
CA VAL A 19 -3.28 1.13 -6.82
C VAL A 19 -3.47 2.58 -6.37
N ALA A 20 -3.87 3.44 -7.32
CA ALA A 20 -4.18 4.82 -7.02
C ALA A 20 -5.52 4.91 -6.26
N PRO A 21 -5.63 5.78 -5.25
CA PRO A 21 -6.86 5.85 -4.45
C PRO A 21 -8.04 6.46 -5.18
N THR A 22 -7.82 7.05 -6.34
CA THR A 22 -8.87 7.73 -7.11
C THR A 22 -9.73 6.78 -7.93
N SER A 23 -9.32 5.54 -8.15
CA SER A 23 -10.12 4.60 -8.93
C SER A 23 -11.33 4.13 -8.14
N MET A 24 -12.40 3.79 -8.85
CA MET A 24 -13.61 3.25 -8.21
C MET A 24 -13.32 1.91 -7.54
N SER A 25 -12.51 1.08 -8.19
CA SER A 25 -12.12 -0.22 -7.62
C SER A 25 -11.37 -0.05 -6.30
N ALA A 26 -10.46 0.92 -6.24
CA ALA A 26 -9.70 1.18 -5.02
C ALA A 26 -10.63 1.64 -3.89
N LYS A 27 -11.58 2.53 -4.19
CA LYS A 27 -12.53 3.02 -3.20
C LYS A 27 -13.37 1.89 -2.63
N ARG A 28 -13.81 0.97 -3.49
CA ARG A 28 -14.59 -0.19 -3.07
C ARG A 28 -13.76 -1.13 -2.20
N MET A 29 -12.52 -1.40 -2.59
CA MET A 29 -11.64 -2.26 -1.80
C MET A 29 -11.38 -1.70 -0.42
N VAL A 30 -11.17 -0.38 -0.32
CA VAL A 30 -10.98 0.29 0.96
C VAL A 30 -12.22 0.16 1.84
N GLN A 31 -13.40 0.39 1.27
CA GLN A 31 -14.65 0.30 2.03
C GLN A 31 -14.89 -1.14 2.51
N ASP A 32 -14.68 -2.13 1.64
CA ASP A 32 -14.87 -3.52 2.01
C ASP A 32 -13.89 -3.95 3.11
N ALA A 33 -12.64 -3.51 3.02
CA ALA A 33 -11.64 -3.82 4.04
C ALA A 33 -11.97 -3.17 5.37
N ARG A 34 -12.47 -1.93 5.33
CA ARG A 34 -12.88 -1.21 6.54
C ARG A 34 -14.00 -1.96 7.23
N ASP A 35 -15.01 -2.39 6.47
CA ASP A 35 -16.16 -3.10 7.02
C ASP A 35 -15.76 -4.46 7.59
N ALA A 36 -14.76 -5.10 7.01
CA ALA A 36 -14.28 -6.42 7.43
C ALA A 36 -13.18 -6.34 8.51
N GLY A 37 -12.77 -5.14 8.91
CA GLY A 37 -11.71 -4.98 9.91
C GLY A 37 -10.31 -5.29 9.40
N ARG A 38 -10.10 -5.23 8.09
CA ARG A 38 -8.80 -5.53 7.46
C ARG A 38 -8.12 -4.29 6.88
N LEU A 39 -8.56 -3.10 7.27
CA LEU A 39 -7.98 -1.86 6.79
C LEU A 39 -6.88 -1.39 7.74
N ILE A 40 -5.70 -1.11 7.18
CA ILE A 40 -4.58 -0.56 7.94
C ILE A 40 -4.30 0.84 7.40
N ASP A 41 -4.40 1.85 8.25
CA ASP A 41 -4.16 3.23 7.85
C ASP A 41 -2.74 3.64 8.25
N ALA A 42 -1.87 3.75 7.27
CA ALA A 42 -0.48 4.16 7.46
C ALA A 42 -0.24 5.59 7.00
N THR A 43 -1.31 6.39 6.88
CA THR A 43 -1.18 7.76 6.39
C THR A 43 -0.86 8.78 7.48
N TYR A 44 -1.11 8.44 8.75
CA TYR A 44 -0.94 9.35 9.89
C TYR A 44 -1.70 10.66 9.64
N LYS A 45 -2.97 10.54 9.23
CA LYS A 45 -3.88 11.67 8.95
C LYS A 45 -3.48 12.50 7.74
N ARG A 46 -2.51 12.03 6.95
CA ARG A 46 -2.16 12.67 5.70
C ARG A 46 -3.05 12.13 4.60
N ARG A 47 -3.03 12.80 3.46
CA ARG A 47 -3.84 12.38 2.32
C ARG A 47 -3.37 11.01 1.81
N THR A 48 -4.31 10.10 1.57
CA THR A 48 -4.00 8.81 0.97
C THR A 48 -3.56 9.00 -0.48
N ARG A 49 -2.36 8.52 -0.80
CA ARG A 49 -1.79 8.61 -2.14
C ARG A 49 -1.69 7.25 -2.82
N ALA A 50 -1.69 6.18 -2.04
CA ALA A 50 -1.60 4.82 -2.57
C ALA A 50 -2.42 3.87 -1.72
N VAL A 51 -2.94 2.84 -2.36
CA VAL A 51 -3.67 1.75 -1.70
C VAL A 51 -2.90 0.47 -2.01
N VAL A 52 -2.39 -0.18 -0.97
CA VAL A 52 -1.60 -1.40 -1.12
C VAL A 52 -2.46 -2.59 -0.78
N VAL A 53 -2.56 -3.54 -1.71
CA VAL A 53 -3.34 -4.77 -1.54
C VAL A 53 -2.40 -5.89 -1.16
N MET A 54 -2.68 -6.54 -0.03
CA MET A 54 -1.86 -7.64 0.48
C MET A 54 -2.52 -8.98 0.16
N ASP A 55 -1.71 -10.04 0.12
CA ASP A 55 -2.21 -11.39 -0.19
C ASP A 55 -3.15 -11.94 0.89
N SER A 56 -3.08 -11.39 2.10
CA SER A 56 -3.95 -11.77 3.20
C SER A 56 -5.34 -11.15 3.12
N GLY A 57 -5.56 -10.27 2.15
CA GLY A 57 -6.80 -9.50 2.04
C GLY A 57 -6.76 -8.18 2.79
N HIS A 58 -5.68 -7.88 3.46
CA HIS A 58 -5.53 -6.58 4.12
C HIS A 58 -5.27 -5.49 3.10
N ILE A 59 -5.76 -4.29 3.40
CA ILE A 59 -5.57 -3.11 2.58
C ILE A 59 -4.83 -2.08 3.41
N VAL A 60 -3.71 -1.57 2.89
CA VAL A 60 -2.90 -0.57 3.58
C VAL A 60 -3.01 0.76 2.84
N LEU A 61 -3.40 1.80 3.56
CA LEU A 61 -3.44 3.16 3.02
C LEU A 61 -2.11 3.83 3.28
N SER A 62 -1.51 4.41 2.24
CA SER A 62 -0.21 5.07 2.35
C SER A 62 -0.29 6.52 1.87
N ALA A 63 0.49 7.38 2.50
CA ALA A 63 0.65 8.77 2.07
C ALA A 63 1.74 8.91 1.01
N LEU A 64 2.46 7.84 0.68
CA LEU A 64 3.44 7.83 -0.39
C LEU A 64 2.75 7.53 -1.72
N LEU A 65 3.27 8.12 -2.80
CA LEU A 65 2.75 7.85 -4.14
C LEU A 65 3.03 6.40 -4.54
N PRO A 66 2.17 5.78 -5.37
CA PRO A 66 2.40 4.42 -5.85
C PRO A 66 3.76 4.23 -6.49
N GLU A 67 4.19 5.17 -7.32
CA GLU A 67 5.49 5.10 -7.97
C GLU A 67 6.65 5.22 -6.97
N THR A 68 6.46 5.90 -5.86
CA THR A 68 7.48 5.99 -4.82
C THR A 68 7.68 4.63 -4.15
N ILE A 69 6.58 3.96 -3.82
CA ILE A 69 6.63 2.63 -3.22
C ILE A 69 7.23 1.64 -4.21
N ALA A 70 6.74 1.65 -5.44
CA ALA A 70 7.24 0.77 -6.50
C ALA A 70 8.73 1.03 -6.78
N GLY A 71 9.15 2.30 -6.75
CA GLY A 71 10.54 2.65 -6.94
C GLY A 71 11.45 2.09 -5.86
N ARG A 72 11.01 2.09 -4.63
CA ARG A 72 11.77 1.50 -3.53
C ARG A 72 11.93 0.01 -3.71
N MET A 73 10.89 -0.66 -4.18
CA MET A 73 10.95 -2.08 -4.49
C MET A 73 11.86 -2.35 -5.69
N GLY A 74 11.75 -1.53 -6.72
CA GLY A 74 12.55 -1.64 -7.92
C GLY A 74 14.03 -1.44 -7.67
N THR A 75 14.39 -0.43 -6.87
CA THR A 75 15.78 -0.18 -6.49
C THR A 75 16.35 -1.39 -5.79
N ARG A 76 15.60 -1.96 -4.87
CA ARG A 76 16.04 -3.15 -4.15
C ARG A 76 16.22 -4.33 -5.09
N LYS A 77 15.30 -4.50 -6.04
CA LYS A 77 15.38 -5.56 -7.01
C LYS A 77 16.60 -5.41 -7.91
N GLU A 78 16.92 -4.19 -8.30
CA GLU A 78 18.10 -3.90 -9.10
C GLU A 78 19.38 -4.26 -8.38
N GLU A 79 19.42 -4.03 -7.06
CA GLU A 79 20.57 -4.38 -6.26
C GLU A 79 20.81 -5.88 -6.20
N GLU A 80 19.74 -6.66 -6.30
CA GLU A 80 19.81 -8.11 -6.28
C GLU A 80 20.34 -8.70 -7.58
N THR A 81 20.26 -7.95 -8.65
CA THR A 81 20.73 -8.41 -9.95
C THR A 81 22.14 -7.89 -10.26
#